data_60a073ed2bafbba490c4e188f497db6c
#
_entry.id   60a073ed2bafbba490c4e188f497db6c
#
_cell.length_a   1.000
_cell.length_b   1.000
_cell.length_c   1.000
_cell.angle_alpha   90.00
_cell.angle_beta   90.00
_cell.angle_gamma   90.00
#
_symmetry.space_group_name_H-M   'P 1'
#
loop_
_entity.id
_entity.type
_entity.pdbx_description
1 polymer ?
#
loop_
_entity_poly.entity_id
_entity_poly.type
_entity_poly.pdbx_seq_one_letter_code
_entity_poly.pdbx_strand_id
1 'polypeptide(L)'
;MLFRSVIVREDLIGKKEDIPPMLDYKVYADNGSMYNTPPTYGIYLAGLVFKNLKENGGVAAMEERNRKKAALLYDYLDQSSLFKGCARKDSRSLMNVTFVTGKEELDQKFCAEAAEQGIVNIKGHRSVGGMRASIYNAMSIEGVQALVNFMEKFEKENQ
;
A
#
# COMPACT_ATOMS: atom_id res chain seq x y z
N MET A 1 11.88 5.14 -12.80
CA MET A 1 12.99 5.20 -11.82
C MET A 1 12.39 5.22 -10.43
N LEU A 2 12.79 4.32 -9.54
CA LEU A 2 12.28 4.30 -8.16
C LEU A 2 13.15 5.22 -7.31
N PHE A 3 12.54 6.26 -6.73
CA PHE A 3 13.18 7.07 -5.70
C PHE A 3 13.24 6.26 -4.40
N ARG A 4 14.44 6.16 -3.80
CA ARG A 4 14.64 5.49 -2.52
C ARG A 4 15.52 6.37 -1.63
N SER A 5 15.02 6.66 -0.43
CA SER A 5 15.82 7.26 0.64
C SER A 5 16.29 6.17 1.60
N VAL A 6 17.53 6.26 2.02
CA VAL A 6 18.12 5.39 3.04
C VAL A 6 18.50 6.25 4.23
N ILE A 7 18.04 5.86 5.42
CA ILE A 7 18.39 6.51 6.68
C ILE A 7 19.41 5.61 7.38
N VAL A 8 20.61 6.14 7.61
CA VAL A 8 21.71 5.40 8.22
C VAL A 8 22.16 6.11 9.50
N ARG A 9 22.36 5.37 10.58
CA ARG A 9 22.99 5.91 11.79
C ARG A 9 24.43 6.31 11.48
N GLU A 10 24.84 7.50 11.91
CA GLU A 10 26.15 8.07 11.60
C GLU A 10 27.31 7.17 12.04
N ASP A 11 27.18 6.52 13.20
CA ASP A 11 28.21 5.61 13.74
C ASP A 11 28.40 4.31 12.94
N LEU A 12 27.56 4.03 11.96
CA LEU A 12 27.66 2.87 11.05
C LEU A 12 28.37 3.22 9.73
N ILE A 13 28.55 4.52 9.44
CA ILE A 13 29.19 4.98 8.22
C ILE A 13 30.71 4.74 8.29
N GLY A 14 31.28 4.16 7.23
CA GLY A 14 32.73 3.94 7.10
C GLY A 14 33.30 2.81 7.97
N LYS A 15 32.46 1.93 8.53
CA LYS A 15 32.96 0.80 9.34
C LYS A 15 33.48 -0.37 8.54
N LYS A 16 33.17 -0.44 7.27
CA LYS A 16 33.61 -1.50 6.37
C LYS A 16 34.53 -0.91 5.31
N GLU A 17 35.72 -1.44 5.19
CA GLU A 17 36.70 -1.09 4.19
C GLU A 17 36.58 -2.01 2.95
N ASP A 18 37.24 -1.63 1.86
CA ASP A 18 37.33 -2.42 0.62
C ASP A 18 35.98 -2.83 0.00
N ILE A 19 34.99 -1.94 0.06
CA ILE A 19 33.71 -2.13 -0.64
C ILE A 19 33.64 -1.20 -1.87
N PRO A 20 32.90 -1.64 -2.93
CA PRO A 20 32.72 -0.77 -4.09
C PRO A 20 32.07 0.55 -3.72
N PRO A 21 32.46 1.70 -4.30
CA PRO A 21 31.95 3.02 -3.95
C PRO A 21 30.43 3.13 -3.98
N MET A 22 29.79 2.39 -4.87
CA MET A 22 28.30 2.37 -4.99
C MET A 22 27.59 1.68 -3.81
N LEU A 23 28.33 0.92 -2.99
CA LEU A 23 27.84 0.23 -1.80
C LEU A 23 28.33 0.88 -0.51
N ASP A 24 29.20 1.89 -0.60
CA ASP A 24 29.79 2.58 0.53
C ASP A 24 29.01 3.85 0.89
N TYR A 25 28.28 3.81 1.99
CA TYR A 25 27.55 4.99 2.49
C TYR A 25 28.44 6.15 2.87
N LYS A 26 29.75 5.91 3.19
CA LYS A 26 30.68 6.99 3.46
C LYS A 26 30.89 7.87 2.23
N VAL A 27 31.02 7.29 1.06
CA VAL A 27 31.16 8.03 -0.20
C VAL A 27 29.95 8.94 -0.42
N TYR A 28 28.74 8.47 -0.14
CA TYR A 28 27.53 9.30 -0.26
C TYR A 28 27.44 10.38 0.81
N ALA A 29 27.82 10.07 2.05
CA ALA A 29 27.81 11.05 3.15
C ALA A 29 28.79 12.19 2.88
N ASP A 30 30.04 11.87 2.47
CA ASP A 30 31.08 12.85 2.17
C ASP A 30 30.72 13.74 0.96
N ASN A 31 29.83 13.30 0.09
CA ASN A 31 29.38 14.03 -1.10
C ASN A 31 27.94 14.60 -0.97
N GLY A 32 27.41 14.73 0.24
CA GLY A 32 26.06 15.28 0.47
C GLY A 32 24.96 14.52 -0.28
N SER A 33 25.10 13.20 -0.40
CA SER A 33 24.20 12.31 -1.17
C SER A 33 24.23 12.54 -2.70
N MET A 34 25.15 13.34 -3.21
CA MET A 34 25.25 13.71 -4.63
C MET A 34 26.51 13.14 -5.33
N TYR A 35 27.04 12.04 -4.85
CA TYR A 35 28.14 11.33 -5.55
C TYR A 35 27.77 10.97 -6.98
N ASN A 36 26.49 10.61 -7.22
CA ASN A 36 25.90 10.50 -8.55
C ASN A 36 24.80 11.55 -8.71
N THR A 37 24.38 11.81 -9.95
CA THR A 37 23.27 12.70 -10.26
C THR A 37 21.99 12.27 -9.50
N PRO A 38 21.44 13.13 -8.64
CA PRO A 38 20.26 12.78 -7.87
C PRO A 38 19.01 12.67 -8.75
N PRO A 39 18.02 11.85 -8.38
CA PRO A 39 16.76 11.74 -9.11
C PRO A 39 15.86 12.95 -8.80
N THR A 40 16.23 14.13 -9.31
CA THR A 40 15.66 15.45 -8.98
C THR A 40 14.12 15.47 -9.06
N TYR A 41 13.55 14.91 -10.14
CA TYR A 41 12.10 14.86 -10.29
C TYR A 41 11.40 14.04 -9.21
N GLY A 42 11.97 12.88 -8.84
CA GLY A 42 11.44 12.06 -7.75
C GLY A 42 11.52 12.76 -6.39
N ILE A 43 12.62 13.49 -6.13
CA ILE A 43 12.80 14.28 -4.91
C ILE A 43 11.76 15.42 -4.86
N TYR A 44 11.56 16.12 -5.97
CA TYR A 44 10.57 17.19 -6.08
C TYR A 44 9.14 16.68 -5.79
N LEU A 45 8.74 15.58 -6.42
CA LEU A 45 7.41 14.97 -6.18
C LEU A 45 7.25 14.51 -4.74
N ALA A 46 8.28 13.87 -4.17
CA ALA A 46 8.25 13.49 -2.75
C ALA A 46 8.08 14.71 -1.84
N GLY A 47 8.76 15.81 -2.14
CA GLY A 47 8.61 17.08 -1.43
C GLY A 47 7.17 17.60 -1.45
N LEU A 48 6.49 17.55 -2.60
CA LEU A 48 5.08 17.93 -2.73
C LEU A 48 4.16 17.04 -1.89
N VAL A 49 4.40 15.73 -1.90
CA VAL A 49 3.63 14.78 -1.07
C VAL A 49 3.85 15.06 0.42
N PHE A 50 5.08 15.28 0.87
CA PHE A 50 5.36 15.61 2.26
C PHE A 50 4.72 16.94 2.70
N LYS A 51 4.74 17.95 1.82
CA LYS A 51 4.06 19.21 2.06
C LYS A 51 2.56 19.01 2.25
N ASN A 52 1.91 18.29 1.33
CA ASN A 52 0.49 17.95 1.41
C ASN A 52 0.15 17.18 2.71
N LEU A 53 0.96 16.18 3.08
CA LEU A 53 0.77 15.44 4.34
C LEU A 53 0.86 16.37 5.56
N LYS A 54 1.85 17.28 5.60
CA LYS A 54 2.03 18.24 6.69
C LYS A 54 0.84 19.20 6.81
N GLU A 55 0.36 19.74 5.69
CA GLU A 55 -0.79 20.65 5.64
C GLU A 55 -2.10 19.98 6.08
N ASN A 56 -2.21 18.66 5.89
CA ASN A 56 -3.38 17.85 6.27
C ASN A 56 -3.25 17.19 7.65
N GLY A 57 -2.45 17.74 8.55
CA GLY A 57 -2.33 17.31 9.95
C GLY A 57 -1.23 16.27 10.22
N GLY A 58 -0.37 15.99 9.23
CA GLY A 58 0.82 15.15 9.38
C GLY A 58 0.52 13.66 9.50
N VAL A 59 1.49 12.94 10.06
CA VAL A 59 1.45 11.47 10.16
C VAL A 59 0.30 10.97 11.03
N ALA A 60 0.03 11.64 12.17
CA ALA A 60 -1.02 11.24 13.09
C ALA A 60 -2.42 11.31 12.45
N ALA A 61 -2.73 12.41 11.76
CA ALA A 61 -4.00 12.55 11.06
C ALA A 61 -4.15 11.55 9.90
N MET A 62 -3.05 11.26 9.20
CA MET A 62 -3.04 10.26 8.14
C MET A 62 -3.23 8.85 8.71
N GLU A 63 -2.61 8.52 9.83
CA GLU A 63 -2.80 7.24 10.51
C GLU A 63 -4.26 7.04 10.93
N GLU A 64 -4.88 8.04 11.55
CA GLU A 64 -6.29 7.97 11.93
C GLU A 64 -7.20 7.72 10.71
N ARG A 65 -6.97 8.45 9.61
CA ARG A 65 -7.69 8.26 8.34
C ARG A 65 -7.50 6.84 7.78
N ASN A 66 -6.27 6.34 7.79
CA ASN A 66 -5.97 5.00 7.30
C ASN A 66 -6.58 3.90 8.17
N ARG A 67 -6.61 4.09 9.49
CA ARG A 67 -7.29 3.16 10.41
C ARG A 67 -8.79 3.10 10.13
N LYS A 68 -9.44 4.26 9.92
CA LYS A 68 -10.88 4.32 9.55
C LYS A 68 -11.16 3.59 8.23
N LYS A 69 -10.35 3.82 7.19
CA LYS A 69 -10.49 3.12 5.90
C LYS A 69 -10.31 1.61 6.03
N ALA A 70 -9.26 1.18 6.75
CA ALA A 70 -8.99 -0.23 6.95
C ALA A 70 -10.09 -0.91 7.76
N ALA A 71 -10.61 -0.26 8.80
CA ALA A 71 -11.71 -0.77 9.61
C ALA A 71 -12.95 -1.05 8.76
N LEU A 72 -13.38 -0.13 7.89
CA LEU A 72 -14.52 -0.34 7.01
C LEU A 72 -14.43 -1.68 6.24
N LEU A 73 -13.26 -1.97 5.68
CA LEU A 73 -13.09 -3.18 4.87
C LEU A 73 -12.90 -4.43 5.73
N TYR A 74 -12.12 -4.35 6.81
CA TYR A 74 -11.89 -5.51 7.67
C TYR A 74 -13.12 -5.89 8.50
N ASP A 75 -13.92 -4.94 8.95
CA ASP A 75 -15.15 -5.20 9.70
C ASP A 75 -16.17 -5.93 8.80
N TYR A 76 -16.24 -5.55 7.53
CA TYR A 76 -17.03 -6.28 6.55
C TYR A 76 -16.48 -7.70 6.32
N LEU A 77 -15.17 -7.85 6.05
CA LEU A 77 -14.55 -9.16 5.82
C LEU A 77 -14.68 -10.12 7.01
N ASP A 78 -14.67 -9.59 8.23
CA ASP A 78 -14.83 -10.39 9.45
C ASP A 78 -16.26 -10.90 9.65
N GLN A 79 -17.26 -10.29 9.00
CA GLN A 79 -18.68 -10.65 9.08
C GLN A 79 -19.18 -11.40 7.83
N SER A 80 -18.48 -11.27 6.70
CA SER A 80 -18.87 -11.88 5.43
C SER A 80 -18.87 -13.41 5.50
N SER A 81 -19.90 -14.03 4.93
CA SER A 81 -19.99 -15.47 4.74
C SER A 81 -19.21 -15.96 3.51
N LEU A 82 -19.03 -15.07 2.52
CA LEU A 82 -18.36 -15.36 1.25
C LEU A 82 -16.89 -14.98 1.25
N PHE A 83 -16.57 -13.74 1.66
CA PHE A 83 -15.21 -13.22 1.62
C PHE A 83 -14.44 -13.49 2.91
N LYS A 84 -13.16 -13.84 2.77
CA LYS A 84 -12.26 -14.09 3.90
C LYS A 84 -10.98 -13.31 3.75
N GLY A 85 -10.61 -12.54 4.79
CA GLY A 85 -9.30 -11.89 4.85
C GLY A 85 -8.17 -12.91 4.98
N CYS A 86 -7.09 -12.73 4.21
CA CYS A 86 -5.95 -13.66 4.22
C CYS A 86 -5.00 -13.42 5.41
N ALA A 87 -4.92 -12.18 5.91
CA ALA A 87 -4.00 -11.83 6.98
C ALA A 87 -4.59 -12.11 8.37
N ARG A 88 -3.76 -12.64 9.28
CA ARG A 88 -4.12 -12.76 10.70
C ARG A 88 -4.44 -11.38 11.28
N LYS A 89 -5.36 -11.31 12.24
CA LYS A 89 -5.85 -10.04 12.82
C LYS A 89 -4.72 -9.16 13.40
N ASP A 90 -3.71 -9.78 13.99
CA ASP A 90 -2.55 -9.11 14.58
C ASP A 90 -1.51 -8.63 13.55
N SER A 91 -1.68 -9.00 12.28
CA SER A 91 -0.71 -8.75 11.20
C SER A 91 -1.37 -8.06 9.98
N ARG A 92 -2.52 -7.43 10.18
CA ARG A 92 -3.28 -6.74 9.14
C ARG A 92 -2.61 -5.44 8.69
N SER A 93 -2.43 -5.29 7.38
CA SER A 93 -1.97 -4.03 6.78
C SER A 93 -3.09 -3.01 6.69
N LEU A 94 -2.80 -1.74 6.99
CA LEU A 94 -3.71 -0.62 6.74
C LEU A 94 -3.71 -0.15 5.28
N MET A 95 -2.81 -0.70 4.45
CA MET A 95 -2.57 -0.23 3.08
C MET A 95 -2.94 -1.24 2.01
N ASN A 96 -2.71 -2.54 2.26
CA ASN A 96 -3.00 -3.63 1.34
C ASN A 96 -3.83 -4.69 2.05
N VAL A 97 -5.10 -4.73 1.76
CA VAL A 97 -6.03 -5.71 2.31
C VAL A 97 -6.19 -6.84 1.30
N THR A 98 -5.73 -8.04 1.66
CA THR A 98 -5.85 -9.25 0.84
C THR A 98 -7.02 -10.10 1.30
N PHE A 99 -7.80 -10.62 0.36
CA PHE A 99 -8.97 -11.44 0.62
C PHE A 99 -9.27 -12.39 -0.53
N VAL A 100 -10.05 -13.41 -0.24
CA VAL A 100 -10.47 -14.48 -1.18
C VAL A 100 -11.92 -14.85 -0.93
N THR A 101 -12.58 -15.50 -1.92
CA THR A 101 -13.85 -16.18 -1.72
C THR A 101 -13.68 -17.66 -1.36
N GLY A 102 -12.46 -18.17 -1.51
CA GLY A 102 -12.16 -19.60 -1.38
C GLY A 102 -12.46 -20.44 -2.62
N LYS A 103 -12.97 -19.82 -3.71
CA LYS A 103 -13.19 -20.43 -5.02
C LYS A 103 -12.60 -19.54 -6.10
N GLU A 104 -11.62 -20.05 -6.84
CA GLU A 104 -10.91 -19.27 -7.85
C GLU A 104 -11.86 -18.70 -8.94
N GLU A 105 -12.87 -19.45 -9.33
CA GLU A 105 -13.87 -19.00 -10.30
C GLU A 105 -14.65 -17.75 -9.81
N LEU A 106 -15.02 -17.72 -8.52
CA LEU A 106 -15.68 -16.56 -7.92
C LEU A 106 -14.72 -15.38 -7.76
N ASP A 107 -13.45 -15.62 -7.42
CA ASP A 107 -12.44 -14.57 -7.37
C ASP A 107 -12.25 -13.89 -8.74
N GLN A 108 -12.23 -14.70 -9.82
CA GLN A 108 -12.15 -14.19 -11.19
C GLN A 108 -13.42 -13.43 -11.60
N LYS A 109 -14.60 -13.97 -11.29
CA LYS A 109 -15.90 -13.31 -11.53
C LYS A 109 -15.96 -11.96 -10.81
N PHE A 110 -15.61 -11.94 -9.52
CA PHE A 110 -15.56 -10.71 -8.73
C PHE A 110 -14.66 -9.65 -9.37
N CYS A 111 -13.45 -10.03 -9.78
CA CYS A 111 -12.51 -9.11 -10.44
C CYS A 111 -13.07 -8.54 -11.76
N ALA A 112 -13.77 -9.34 -12.55
CA ALA A 112 -14.36 -8.91 -13.81
C ALA A 112 -15.51 -7.91 -13.58
N GLU A 113 -16.47 -8.27 -12.71
CA GLU A 113 -17.61 -7.41 -12.40
C GLU A 113 -17.20 -6.13 -11.67
N ALA A 114 -16.16 -6.19 -10.79
CA ALA A 114 -15.60 -5.01 -10.14
C ALA A 114 -15.05 -4.01 -11.18
N ALA A 115 -14.35 -4.51 -12.20
CA ALA A 115 -13.81 -3.66 -13.27
C ALA A 115 -14.92 -2.95 -14.05
N GLU A 116 -16.07 -3.59 -14.31
CA GLU A 116 -17.24 -2.99 -14.94
C GLU A 116 -17.85 -1.85 -14.09
N GLN A 117 -17.70 -1.93 -12.76
CA GLN A 117 -18.13 -0.88 -11.82
C GLN A 117 -17.05 0.20 -11.58
N GLY A 118 -15.94 0.17 -12.33
CA GLY A 118 -14.83 1.12 -12.19
C GLY A 118 -13.89 0.82 -11.02
N ILE A 119 -14.04 -0.33 -10.35
CA ILE A 119 -13.12 -0.81 -9.31
C ILE A 119 -11.99 -1.59 -10.00
N VAL A 120 -10.93 -0.88 -10.36
CA VAL A 120 -9.82 -1.43 -11.14
C VAL A 120 -8.65 -1.92 -10.26
N ASN A 121 -7.83 -2.82 -10.81
CA ASN A 121 -6.62 -3.33 -10.15
C ASN A 121 -6.86 -4.06 -8.81
N ILE A 122 -8.05 -4.64 -8.63
CA ILE A 122 -8.42 -5.38 -7.42
C ILE A 122 -7.83 -6.80 -7.37
N LYS A 123 -7.40 -7.34 -8.52
CA LYS A 123 -6.80 -8.68 -8.60
C LYS A 123 -5.56 -8.79 -7.72
N GLY A 124 -5.44 -9.88 -6.97
CA GLY A 124 -4.30 -10.19 -6.10
C GLY A 124 -3.01 -10.45 -6.87
N HIS A 125 -1.92 -10.65 -6.13
CA HIS A 125 -0.63 -10.94 -6.74
C HIS A 125 -0.68 -12.30 -7.45
N ARG A 126 -0.13 -12.37 -8.67
CA ARG A 126 -0.18 -13.58 -9.51
C ARG A 126 0.37 -14.86 -8.86
N SER A 127 1.26 -14.73 -7.86
CA SER A 127 1.83 -15.87 -7.13
C SER A 127 0.98 -16.31 -5.93
N VAL A 128 -0.01 -15.51 -5.51
CA VAL A 128 -0.83 -15.77 -4.32
C VAL A 128 -2.30 -15.96 -4.69
N GLY A 129 -2.75 -15.33 -5.78
CA GLY A 129 -4.16 -15.35 -6.20
C GLY A 129 -5.04 -14.41 -5.40
N GLY A 130 -6.35 -14.63 -5.47
CA GLY A 130 -7.35 -13.85 -4.76
C GLY A 130 -7.45 -12.40 -5.19
N MET A 131 -7.88 -11.55 -4.27
CA MET A 131 -8.05 -10.11 -4.44
C MET A 131 -7.15 -9.33 -3.47
N ARG A 132 -6.85 -8.09 -3.85
CA ARG A 132 -6.08 -7.15 -3.04
C ARG A 132 -6.58 -5.73 -3.22
N ALA A 133 -7.18 -5.17 -2.19
CA ALA A 133 -7.51 -3.75 -2.14
C ALA A 133 -6.28 -2.94 -1.72
N SER A 134 -5.77 -2.09 -2.62
CA SER A 134 -4.67 -1.16 -2.34
C SER A 134 -5.26 0.19 -1.92
N ILE A 135 -5.46 0.37 -0.61
CA ILE A 135 -6.10 1.54 0.00
C ILE A 135 -5.08 2.54 0.56
N TYR A 136 -4.09 2.89 -0.24
CA TYR A 136 -3.01 3.82 0.14
C TYR A 136 -3.52 5.19 0.62
N ASN A 137 -2.61 6.04 1.08
CA ASN A 137 -2.93 7.35 1.65
C ASN A 137 -3.87 8.21 0.79
N ALA A 138 -3.70 8.16 -0.54
CA ALA A 138 -4.52 8.93 -1.48
C ALA A 138 -5.93 8.36 -1.72
N MET A 139 -6.19 7.10 -1.36
CA MET A 139 -7.52 6.52 -1.48
C MET A 139 -8.47 7.16 -0.48
N SER A 140 -9.61 7.64 -0.94
CA SER A 140 -10.63 8.23 -0.08
C SER A 140 -11.43 7.16 0.70
N ILE A 141 -12.12 7.59 1.75
CA ILE A 141 -13.03 6.71 2.51
C ILE A 141 -14.19 6.26 1.62
N GLU A 142 -14.69 7.15 0.78
CA GLU A 142 -15.78 6.89 -0.16
C GLU A 142 -15.39 5.81 -1.18
N GLY A 143 -14.13 5.80 -1.64
CA GLY A 143 -13.61 4.76 -2.53
C GLY A 143 -13.58 3.39 -1.86
N VAL A 144 -13.22 3.32 -0.59
CA VAL A 144 -13.26 2.07 0.19
C VAL A 144 -14.71 1.65 0.46
N GLN A 145 -15.61 2.61 0.76
CA GLN A 145 -17.04 2.32 0.95
C GLN A 145 -17.68 1.79 -0.33
N ALA A 146 -17.32 2.33 -1.49
CA ALA A 146 -17.80 1.83 -2.78
C ALA A 146 -17.39 0.36 -3.00
N LEU A 147 -16.17 -0.01 -2.63
CA LEU A 147 -15.75 -1.41 -2.68
C LEU A 147 -16.58 -2.28 -1.73
N VAL A 148 -16.79 -1.86 -0.48
CA VAL A 148 -17.59 -2.62 0.49
C VAL A 148 -19.03 -2.80 -0.01
N ASN A 149 -19.66 -1.75 -0.52
CA ASN A 149 -21.03 -1.81 -1.07
C ASN A 149 -21.12 -2.80 -2.26
N PHE A 150 -20.08 -2.80 -3.11
CA PHE A 150 -20.00 -3.75 -4.22
C PHE A 150 -19.82 -5.19 -3.71
N MET A 151 -18.97 -5.41 -2.70
CA MET A 151 -18.80 -6.72 -2.08
C MET A 151 -20.09 -7.25 -1.46
N GLU A 152 -20.84 -6.41 -0.74
CA GLU A 152 -22.14 -6.78 -0.18
C GLU A 152 -23.15 -7.19 -1.26
N LYS A 153 -23.20 -6.46 -2.37
CA LYS A 153 -24.05 -6.80 -3.51
C LYS A 153 -23.64 -8.14 -4.11
N PHE A 154 -22.34 -8.29 -4.40
CA PHE A 154 -21.80 -9.51 -4.99
C PHE A 154 -22.05 -10.74 -4.10
N GLU A 155 -21.88 -10.61 -2.78
CA GLU A 155 -22.15 -11.68 -1.82
C GLU A 155 -23.62 -12.13 -1.87
N LYS A 156 -24.59 -11.20 -1.91
CA LYS A 156 -26.02 -11.52 -2.01
C LYS A 156 -26.40 -12.24 -3.30
N GLU A 157 -25.70 -11.96 -4.39
CA GLU A 157 -25.97 -12.54 -5.71
C GLU A 157 -25.26 -13.90 -5.93
N ASN A 158 -24.31 -14.28 -5.06
CA ASN A 158 -23.48 -15.48 -5.23
C ASN A 158 -23.45 -16.41 -3.99
N GLN A 159 -24.41 -16.24 -3.07
CA GLN A 159 -24.64 -17.17 -1.94
C GLN A 159 -25.39 -18.42 -2.35
#